data_2f299b1e8b5c2eb718946b1356ba09ba
#
_entry.id   2f299b1e8b5c2eb718946b1356ba09ba
#
_cell.length_a   1.000
_cell.length_b   1.000
_cell.length_c   1.000
_cell.angle_alpha   90.00
_cell.angle_beta   90.00
_cell.angle_gamma   90.00
#
_symmetry.space_group_name_H-M   'P 1'
#
loop_
_entity.id
_entity.type
_entity.pdbx_description
1 polymer ?
#
loop_
_entity_poly.entity_id
_entity_poly.type
_entity_poly.pdbx_seq_one_letter_code
_entity_poly.pdbx_strand_id
1 'polypeptide(L)'
;MNSYMIIALPTGALLTGAAVFGAVIGSFLGAVLVRLPAGRSVVGGRSACDGCGKALTVVELVPVLSWAIQRGKCRDCGASIGGAQIVCEVGGALIGVASVLWARETLALAAMLFGWQLLLLALLDLRHLWLPRVLVGWLAVSGVLVVIAQAIAVEALDPLLVALTGGALGYLLFWMIARFYLKARGHEGMGSGDPPLMGAIGIWLGPLGVVEVMLGASIVGIIAAIVMLVSKRTIAADTALPLGTCLAATAWPMFLLQGLG
;
A
#
# COMPACT_ATOMS: atom_id res chain seq x y z
N MET A 1 -24.33 4.53 35.42
CA MET A 1 -22.91 4.57 35.81
C MET A 1 -22.32 3.19 35.51
N ASN A 2 -21.83 2.98 34.29
CA ASN A 2 -21.04 1.79 33.95
C ASN A 2 -19.68 2.31 33.49
N SER A 3 -18.75 2.40 34.46
CA SER A 3 -17.34 2.60 34.15
C SER A 3 -16.82 1.32 33.52
N TYR A 4 -16.83 1.25 32.20
CA TYR A 4 -16.01 0.26 31.49
C TYR A 4 -14.56 0.61 31.82
N MET A 5 -13.94 -0.18 32.68
CA MET A 5 -12.52 -0.16 32.93
C MET A 5 -11.84 -0.64 31.65
N ILE A 6 -11.59 0.29 30.72
CA ILE A 6 -10.76 0.03 29.55
C ILE A 6 -9.37 -0.25 30.12
N ILE A 7 -8.97 -1.51 30.12
CA ILE A 7 -7.59 -1.90 30.41
C ILE A 7 -6.74 -1.28 29.30
N ALA A 8 -6.20 -0.10 29.58
CA ALA A 8 -5.25 0.56 28.69
C ALA A 8 -4.01 -0.36 28.61
N LEU A 9 -3.84 -1.05 27.48
CA LEU A 9 -2.65 -1.84 27.25
C LEU A 9 -1.41 -0.91 27.31
N PRO A 10 -0.30 -1.36 27.94
CA PRO A 10 0.93 -0.59 27.93
C PRO A 10 1.33 -0.26 26.49
N THR A 11 1.76 0.96 26.22
CA THR A 11 2.15 1.42 24.86
C THR A 11 3.11 0.45 24.20
N GLY A 12 4.06 -0.14 24.94
CA GLY A 12 4.97 -1.16 24.43
C GLY A 12 4.27 -2.41 23.93
N ALA A 13 3.21 -2.87 24.61
CA ALA A 13 2.43 -4.04 24.18
C ALA A 13 1.64 -3.74 22.89
N LEU A 14 1.06 -2.55 22.79
CA LEU A 14 0.35 -2.10 21.59
C LEU A 14 1.29 -2.02 20.37
N LEU A 15 2.47 -1.44 20.54
CA LEU A 15 3.47 -1.33 19.47
C LEU A 15 3.98 -2.71 19.04
N THR A 16 4.27 -3.59 20.00
CA THR A 16 4.69 -4.95 19.70
C THR A 16 3.59 -5.73 18.98
N GLY A 17 2.35 -5.63 19.45
CA GLY A 17 1.19 -6.24 18.80
C GLY A 17 0.98 -5.75 17.38
N ALA A 18 1.08 -4.43 17.16
CA ALA A 18 0.97 -3.81 15.83
C ALA A 18 2.12 -4.24 14.89
N ALA A 19 3.34 -4.35 15.41
CA ALA A 19 4.49 -4.84 14.63
C ALA A 19 4.29 -6.29 14.19
N VAL A 20 3.93 -7.17 15.13
CA VAL A 20 3.70 -8.60 14.84
C VAL A 20 2.53 -8.79 13.87
N PHE A 21 1.41 -8.12 14.13
CA PHE A 21 0.23 -8.20 13.26
C PHE A 21 0.55 -7.65 11.87
N GLY A 22 1.23 -6.50 11.78
CA GLY A 22 1.68 -5.92 10.52
C GLY A 22 2.64 -6.83 9.75
N ALA A 23 3.56 -7.52 10.44
CA ALA A 23 4.45 -8.48 9.81
C ALA A 23 3.70 -9.71 9.25
N VAL A 24 2.68 -10.20 9.96
CA VAL A 24 1.82 -11.30 9.50
C VAL A 24 1.03 -10.89 8.26
N ILE A 25 0.42 -9.70 8.26
CA ILE A 25 -0.23 -9.15 7.06
C ILE A 25 0.79 -8.99 5.94
N GLY A 26 1.98 -8.45 6.22
CA GLY A 26 3.07 -8.31 5.25
C GLY A 26 3.48 -9.64 4.63
N SER A 27 3.53 -10.71 5.40
CA SER A 27 3.82 -12.06 4.89
C SER A 27 2.76 -12.53 3.89
N PHE A 28 1.47 -12.27 4.16
CA PHE A 28 0.39 -12.50 3.21
C PHE A 28 0.54 -11.64 1.95
N LEU A 29 0.81 -10.33 2.11
CA LEU A 29 1.03 -9.42 0.97
C LEU A 29 2.21 -9.88 0.09
N GLY A 30 3.28 -10.42 0.69
CA GLY A 30 4.40 -11.01 -0.04
C GLY A 30 3.99 -12.20 -0.90
N ALA A 31 3.11 -13.06 -0.38
CA ALA A 31 2.55 -14.16 -1.15
C ALA A 31 1.67 -13.66 -2.31
N VAL A 32 0.84 -12.62 -2.08
CA VAL A 32 0.05 -11.97 -3.15
C VAL A 32 0.95 -11.37 -4.22
N LEU A 33 1.99 -10.63 -3.82
CA LEU A 33 2.95 -9.97 -4.71
C LEU A 33 3.64 -10.94 -5.68
N VAL A 34 3.92 -12.17 -5.23
CA VAL A 34 4.58 -13.19 -6.06
C VAL A 34 3.57 -14.01 -6.87
N ARG A 35 2.43 -14.37 -6.28
CA ARG A 35 1.47 -15.30 -6.90
C ARG A 35 0.54 -14.62 -7.90
N LEU A 36 0.09 -13.41 -7.60
CA LEU A 36 -0.90 -12.73 -8.44
C LEU A 36 -0.40 -12.44 -9.86
N PRO A 37 0.83 -11.90 -10.09
CA PRO A 37 1.35 -11.70 -11.43
C PRO A 37 1.61 -13.02 -12.18
N ALA A 38 1.86 -14.12 -11.45
CA ALA A 38 2.05 -15.45 -12.02
C ALA A 38 0.74 -16.19 -12.30
N GLY A 39 -0.43 -15.56 -12.11
CA GLY A 39 -1.75 -16.19 -12.29
C GLY A 39 -2.03 -17.33 -11.30
N ARG A 40 -1.27 -17.41 -10.20
CA ARG A 40 -1.44 -18.46 -9.19
C ARG A 40 -2.47 -18.04 -8.13
N SER A 41 -3.24 -19.02 -7.62
CA SER A 41 -4.20 -18.75 -6.54
C SER A 41 -3.51 -18.16 -5.31
N VAL A 42 -4.13 -17.09 -4.77
CA VAL A 42 -3.67 -16.40 -3.56
C VAL A 42 -4.32 -16.99 -2.30
N VAL A 43 -5.56 -17.48 -2.44
CA VAL A 43 -6.41 -17.96 -1.34
C VAL A 43 -6.29 -19.47 -1.16
N GLY A 44 -5.96 -20.22 -2.20
CA GLY A 44 -5.89 -21.67 -2.19
C GLY A 44 -4.46 -22.21 -2.10
N GLY A 45 -4.27 -23.31 -1.36
CA GLY A 45 -3.02 -24.02 -1.25
C GLY A 45 -2.18 -23.63 -0.02
N ARG A 46 -1.23 -24.49 0.33
CA ARG A 46 -0.25 -24.25 1.41
C ARG A 46 0.89 -23.38 0.90
N SER A 47 1.49 -22.61 1.80
CA SER A 47 2.75 -21.93 1.50
C SER A 47 3.82 -22.98 1.23
N ALA A 48 4.51 -22.86 0.08
CA ALA A 48 5.51 -23.81 -0.36
C ALA A 48 6.73 -23.07 -0.91
N CYS A 49 7.88 -23.71 -0.87
CA CYS A 49 9.10 -23.19 -1.47
C CYS A 49 8.95 -23.14 -3.00
N ASP A 50 9.25 -21.99 -3.61
CA ASP A 50 9.18 -21.84 -5.08
C ASP A 50 10.24 -22.67 -5.81
N GLY A 51 11.34 -23.09 -5.14
CA GLY A 51 12.41 -23.90 -5.74
C GLY A 51 12.15 -25.39 -5.72
N CYS A 52 11.66 -25.95 -4.60
CA CYS A 52 11.50 -27.42 -4.46
C CYS A 52 10.05 -27.86 -4.22
N GLY A 53 9.08 -26.93 -4.10
CA GLY A 53 7.68 -27.27 -3.89
C GLY A 53 7.34 -27.79 -2.47
N LYS A 54 8.32 -27.89 -1.55
CA LYS A 54 8.08 -28.34 -0.18
C LYS A 54 7.14 -27.38 0.54
N ALA A 55 6.11 -27.93 1.17
CA ALA A 55 5.21 -27.16 2.03
C ALA A 55 5.96 -26.62 3.24
N LEU A 56 5.81 -25.30 3.51
CA LEU A 56 6.45 -24.64 4.64
C LEU A 56 5.75 -24.99 5.95
N THR A 57 6.54 -25.19 7.00
CA THR A 57 6.07 -25.41 8.36
C THR A 57 5.68 -24.07 9.01
N VAL A 58 4.91 -24.10 10.11
CA VAL A 58 4.51 -22.90 10.85
C VAL A 58 5.72 -22.08 11.31
N VAL A 59 6.81 -22.73 11.71
CA VAL A 59 8.05 -22.05 12.13
C VAL A 59 8.74 -21.34 10.96
N GLU A 60 8.64 -21.90 9.76
CA GLU A 60 9.18 -21.29 8.53
C GLU A 60 8.30 -20.14 8.02
N LEU A 61 7.10 -19.99 8.56
CA LEU A 61 6.16 -18.92 8.25
C LEU A 61 6.21 -17.75 9.24
N VAL A 62 7.03 -17.84 10.32
CA VAL A 62 7.18 -16.71 11.26
C VAL A 62 7.85 -15.55 10.54
N PRO A 63 7.14 -14.40 10.36
CA PRO A 63 7.65 -13.30 9.55
C PRO A 63 8.98 -12.76 10.08
N VAL A 64 9.85 -12.33 9.18
CA VAL A 64 11.17 -11.74 9.45
C VAL A 64 12.13 -12.74 10.12
N LEU A 65 11.67 -13.39 11.20
CA LEU A 65 12.51 -14.25 12.02
C LEU A 65 12.92 -15.52 11.27
N SER A 66 11.98 -16.17 10.57
CA SER A 66 12.27 -17.37 9.78
C SER A 66 13.28 -17.06 8.66
N TRP A 67 13.10 -15.93 7.99
CA TRP A 67 14.01 -15.46 6.95
C TRP A 67 15.41 -15.19 7.49
N ALA A 68 15.51 -14.52 8.64
CA ALA A 68 16.79 -14.22 9.29
C ALA A 68 17.54 -15.50 9.72
N ILE A 69 16.84 -16.45 10.38
CA ILE A 69 17.41 -17.73 10.82
C ILE A 69 17.87 -18.57 9.62
N GLN A 70 17.08 -18.57 8.53
CA GLN A 70 17.40 -19.31 7.30
C GLN A 70 18.38 -18.54 6.38
N ARG A 71 18.83 -17.34 6.77
CA ARG A 71 19.71 -16.46 5.98
C ARG A 71 19.18 -16.25 4.55
N GLY A 72 17.87 -16.13 4.41
CA GLY A 72 17.20 -15.93 3.13
C GLY A 72 17.23 -17.12 2.17
N LYS A 73 17.45 -18.34 2.66
CA LYS A 73 17.54 -19.56 1.83
C LYS A 73 16.64 -20.67 2.37
N CYS A 74 16.07 -21.44 1.46
CA CYS A 74 15.35 -22.67 1.83
C CYS A 74 16.27 -23.66 2.51
N ARG A 75 15.82 -24.28 3.62
CA ARG A 75 16.61 -25.25 4.37
C ARG A 75 16.89 -26.55 3.61
N ASP A 76 16.00 -26.92 2.69
CA ASP A 76 16.08 -28.19 1.98
C ASP A 76 16.81 -28.10 0.64
N CYS A 77 16.51 -27.07 -0.17
CA CYS A 77 17.08 -26.95 -1.52
C CYS A 77 18.07 -25.79 -1.68
N GLY A 78 18.24 -24.93 -0.67
CA GLY A 78 19.13 -23.77 -0.74
C GLY A 78 18.64 -22.64 -1.65
N ALA A 79 17.45 -22.76 -2.29
CA ALA A 79 16.90 -21.73 -3.13
C ALA A 79 16.71 -20.43 -2.34
N SER A 80 17.04 -19.28 -2.95
CA SER A 80 16.87 -17.97 -2.32
C SER A 80 15.40 -17.67 -2.07
N ILE A 81 15.07 -17.28 -0.84
CA ILE A 81 13.78 -16.68 -0.49
C ILE A 81 13.82 -15.23 -0.98
N GLY A 82 12.96 -14.91 -1.94
CA GLY A 82 12.99 -13.61 -2.62
C GLY A 82 12.89 -12.44 -1.64
N GLY A 83 13.70 -11.38 -1.85
CA GLY A 83 13.70 -10.18 -1.03
C GLY A 83 12.35 -9.44 -0.96
N ALA A 84 11.42 -9.76 -1.87
CA ALA A 84 10.06 -9.24 -1.85
C ALA A 84 9.31 -9.61 -0.57
N GLN A 85 9.48 -10.85 -0.12
CA GLN A 85 8.83 -11.35 1.07
C GLN A 85 9.22 -10.52 2.30
N ILE A 86 10.52 -10.34 2.53
CA ILE A 86 11.02 -9.58 3.68
C ILE A 86 10.64 -8.10 3.61
N VAL A 87 10.62 -7.50 2.39
CA VAL A 87 10.19 -6.11 2.20
C VAL A 87 8.72 -5.94 2.59
N CYS A 88 7.85 -6.87 2.22
CA CYS A 88 6.44 -6.84 2.62
C CYS A 88 6.27 -7.03 4.12
N GLU A 89 7.02 -7.95 4.75
CA GLU A 89 6.92 -8.24 6.18
C GLU A 89 7.40 -7.07 7.03
N VAL A 90 8.56 -6.51 6.71
CA VAL A 90 9.11 -5.33 7.39
C VAL A 90 8.25 -4.09 7.12
N GLY A 91 7.85 -3.86 5.87
CA GLY A 91 6.95 -2.77 5.50
C GLY A 91 5.61 -2.85 6.21
N GLY A 92 5.02 -4.04 6.29
CA GLY A 92 3.79 -4.29 7.03
C GLY A 92 3.91 -4.00 8.52
N ALA A 93 5.01 -4.43 9.15
CA ALA A 93 5.31 -4.12 10.55
C ALA A 93 5.49 -2.62 10.80
N LEU A 94 6.24 -1.94 9.95
CA LEU A 94 6.46 -0.49 10.05
C LEU A 94 5.17 0.31 9.91
N ILE A 95 4.30 -0.07 8.96
CA ILE A 95 2.97 0.52 8.81
C ILE A 95 2.15 0.32 10.09
N GLY A 96 2.15 -0.89 10.66
CA GLY A 96 1.45 -1.16 11.91
C GLY A 96 1.91 -0.26 13.05
N VAL A 97 3.22 -0.21 13.30
CA VAL A 97 3.83 0.61 14.35
C VAL A 97 3.56 2.11 14.13
N ALA A 98 3.79 2.59 12.91
CA ALA A 98 3.61 3.99 12.58
C ALA A 98 2.14 4.42 12.70
N SER A 99 1.19 3.56 12.35
CA SER A 99 -0.24 3.84 12.53
C SER A 99 -0.61 4.00 14.01
N VAL A 100 -0.02 3.20 14.90
CA VAL A 100 -0.25 3.36 16.35
C VAL A 100 0.40 4.62 16.91
N LEU A 101 1.56 5.02 16.37
CA LEU A 101 2.30 6.17 16.87
C LEU A 101 1.73 7.53 16.42
N TRP A 102 1.27 7.59 15.17
CA TRP A 102 0.96 8.87 14.52
C TRP A 102 -0.51 9.03 14.10
N ALA A 103 -1.29 7.96 13.95
CA ALA A 103 -2.71 8.13 13.71
C ALA A 103 -3.46 8.42 15.04
N ARG A 104 -4.58 9.13 14.94
CA ARG A 104 -5.53 9.19 16.06
C ARG A 104 -5.99 7.77 16.42
N GLU A 105 -6.21 7.49 17.70
CA GLU A 105 -6.58 6.13 18.18
C GLU A 105 -7.74 5.52 17.38
N THR A 106 -8.76 6.33 17.06
CA THR A 106 -9.92 5.91 16.27
C THR A 106 -9.61 5.60 14.80
N LEU A 107 -8.50 6.12 14.26
CA LEU A 107 -8.10 5.97 12.85
C LEU A 107 -6.92 5.01 12.65
N ALA A 108 -6.32 4.50 13.72
CA ALA A 108 -5.13 3.64 13.62
C ALA A 108 -5.37 2.40 12.75
N LEU A 109 -6.52 1.73 12.92
CA LEU A 109 -6.88 0.56 12.09
C LEU A 109 -7.13 0.97 10.61
N ALA A 110 -7.74 2.11 10.38
CA ALA A 110 -7.94 2.64 9.03
C ALA A 110 -6.60 2.98 8.37
N ALA A 111 -5.67 3.60 9.11
CA ALA A 111 -4.32 3.88 8.66
C ALA A 111 -3.52 2.62 8.30
N MET A 112 -3.63 1.56 9.13
CA MET A 112 -3.03 0.25 8.83
C MET A 112 -3.61 -0.33 7.55
N LEU A 113 -4.94 -0.39 7.44
CA LEU A 113 -5.64 -0.95 6.28
C LEU A 113 -5.27 -0.22 4.99
N PHE A 114 -5.26 1.11 5.01
CA PHE A 114 -4.86 1.95 3.89
C PHE A 114 -3.40 1.71 3.51
N GLY A 115 -2.49 1.75 4.50
CA GLY A 115 -1.06 1.58 4.28
C GLY A 115 -0.69 0.21 3.71
N TRP A 116 -1.29 -0.87 4.21
CA TRP A 116 -1.01 -2.22 3.70
C TRP A 116 -1.49 -2.42 2.26
N GLN A 117 -2.64 -1.87 1.88
CA GLN A 117 -3.14 -1.93 0.50
C GLN A 117 -2.22 -1.12 -0.43
N LEU A 118 -1.80 0.07 0.00
CA LEU A 118 -0.87 0.91 -0.75
C LEU A 118 0.52 0.27 -0.87
N LEU A 119 1.03 -0.40 0.18
CA LEU A 119 2.29 -1.14 0.12
C LEU A 119 2.27 -2.20 -0.97
N LEU A 120 1.19 -3.00 -1.04
CA LEU A 120 1.04 -4.03 -2.06
C LEU A 120 0.98 -3.41 -3.46
N LEU A 121 0.14 -2.38 -3.67
CA LEU A 121 0.01 -1.70 -4.96
C LEU A 121 1.32 -1.05 -5.39
N ALA A 122 2.04 -0.38 -4.46
CA ALA A 122 3.35 0.19 -4.72
C ALA A 122 4.38 -0.85 -5.17
N LEU A 123 4.43 -2.00 -4.50
CA LEU A 123 5.39 -3.05 -4.86
C LEU A 123 5.03 -3.77 -6.17
N LEU A 124 3.74 -3.90 -6.49
CA LEU A 124 3.30 -4.42 -7.79
C LEU A 124 3.66 -3.45 -8.92
N ASP A 125 3.41 -2.16 -8.72
CA ASP A 125 3.75 -1.12 -9.68
C ASP A 125 5.27 -1.01 -9.88
N LEU A 126 6.04 -0.99 -8.78
CA LEU A 126 7.50 -0.91 -8.82
C LEU A 126 8.17 -2.08 -9.58
N ARG A 127 7.56 -3.28 -9.53
CA ARG A 127 8.13 -4.49 -10.11
C ARG A 127 7.60 -4.82 -11.49
N HIS A 128 6.33 -4.55 -11.71
CA HIS A 128 5.61 -5.02 -12.89
C HIS A 128 4.99 -3.89 -13.69
N LEU A 129 5.09 -2.61 -13.23
CA LEU A 129 4.39 -1.46 -13.81
C LEU A 129 2.90 -1.78 -14.05
N TRP A 130 2.30 -2.45 -13.08
CA TRP A 130 0.95 -2.99 -13.18
C TRP A 130 0.15 -2.77 -11.90
N LEU A 131 -0.99 -2.16 -12.05
CA LEU A 131 -1.98 -1.89 -10.99
C LEU A 131 -3.24 -2.73 -11.25
N PRO A 132 -3.41 -3.87 -10.56
CA PRO A 132 -4.60 -4.72 -10.73
C PRO A 132 -5.86 -3.98 -10.35
N ARG A 133 -6.82 -3.86 -11.28
CA ARG A 133 -8.10 -3.16 -11.06
C ARG A 133 -8.85 -3.69 -9.84
N VAL A 134 -8.77 -4.99 -9.57
CA VAL A 134 -9.41 -5.63 -8.42
C VAL A 134 -8.84 -5.08 -7.11
N LEU A 135 -7.51 -4.95 -6.98
CA LEU A 135 -6.88 -4.42 -5.77
C LEU A 135 -7.16 -2.92 -5.59
N VAL A 136 -7.13 -2.14 -6.68
CA VAL A 136 -7.53 -0.73 -6.65
C VAL A 136 -9.02 -0.59 -6.28
N GLY A 137 -9.87 -1.49 -6.77
CA GLY A 137 -11.28 -1.56 -6.36
C GLY A 137 -11.45 -1.85 -4.87
N TRP A 138 -10.67 -2.77 -4.30
CA TRP A 138 -10.68 -3.04 -2.86
C TRP A 138 -10.21 -1.83 -2.03
N LEU A 139 -9.22 -1.08 -2.53
CA LEU A 139 -8.78 0.17 -1.91
C LEU A 139 -9.91 1.20 -1.87
N ALA A 140 -10.66 1.36 -2.95
CA ALA A 140 -11.80 2.26 -3.01
C ALA A 140 -12.94 1.80 -2.07
N VAL A 141 -13.30 0.53 -2.11
CA VAL A 141 -14.38 -0.05 -1.28
C VAL A 141 -14.06 0.10 0.20
N SER A 142 -12.84 -0.23 0.61
CA SER A 142 -12.42 -0.09 2.01
C SER A 142 -12.44 1.38 2.47
N GLY A 143 -12.06 2.31 1.59
CA GLY A 143 -12.18 3.76 1.87
C GLY A 143 -13.62 4.19 2.10
N VAL A 144 -14.52 3.78 1.22
CA VAL A 144 -15.96 4.07 1.37
C VAL A 144 -16.51 3.49 2.68
N LEU A 145 -16.14 2.27 3.05
CA LEU A 145 -16.61 1.64 4.30
C LEU A 145 -16.11 2.39 5.54
N VAL A 146 -14.83 2.82 5.55
CA VAL A 146 -14.27 3.62 6.64
C VAL A 146 -15.00 4.96 6.75
N VAL A 147 -15.24 5.65 5.63
CA VAL A 147 -15.94 6.94 5.61
C VAL A 147 -17.40 6.79 6.03
N ILE A 148 -18.09 5.71 5.64
CA ILE A 148 -19.45 5.42 6.12
C ILE A 148 -19.44 5.24 7.65
N ALA A 149 -18.48 4.50 8.19
CA ALA A 149 -18.36 4.32 9.63
C ALA A 149 -18.12 5.68 10.35
N GLN A 150 -17.30 6.54 9.77
CA GLN A 150 -17.08 7.91 10.29
C GLN A 150 -18.35 8.75 10.21
N ALA A 151 -19.07 8.73 9.08
CA ALA A 151 -20.32 9.49 8.90
C ALA A 151 -21.39 9.07 9.93
N ILE A 152 -21.50 7.78 10.22
CA ILE A 152 -22.39 7.25 11.26
C ILE A 152 -21.92 7.72 12.64
N ALA A 153 -20.62 7.71 12.93
CA ALA A 153 -20.09 8.11 14.24
C ALA A 153 -20.26 9.60 14.54
N VAL A 154 -20.22 10.46 13.51
CA VAL A 154 -20.43 11.91 13.65
C VAL A 154 -21.86 12.36 13.34
N GLU A 155 -22.74 11.44 12.98
CA GLU A 155 -24.14 11.70 12.61
C GLU A 155 -24.29 12.76 11.49
N ALA A 156 -23.34 12.78 10.54
CA ALA A 156 -23.29 13.75 9.44
C ALA A 156 -22.89 13.11 8.12
N LEU A 157 -23.38 13.68 7.01
CA LEU A 157 -23.05 13.21 5.66
C LEU A 157 -21.80 13.86 5.07
N ASP A 158 -21.26 14.89 5.72
CA ASP A 158 -20.11 15.64 5.23
C ASP A 158 -18.90 14.75 4.92
N PRO A 159 -18.49 13.75 5.74
CA PRO A 159 -17.38 12.87 5.43
C PRO A 159 -17.59 12.13 4.10
N LEU A 160 -18.82 11.68 3.83
CA LEU A 160 -19.15 10.97 2.61
C LEU A 160 -19.08 11.87 1.38
N LEU A 161 -19.59 13.10 1.49
CA LEU A 161 -19.50 14.08 0.40
C LEU A 161 -18.05 14.44 0.09
N VAL A 162 -17.22 14.65 1.11
CA VAL A 162 -15.78 14.91 0.96
C VAL A 162 -15.08 13.74 0.27
N ALA A 163 -15.36 12.51 0.68
CA ALA A 163 -14.77 11.32 0.06
C ALA A 163 -15.19 11.15 -1.40
N LEU A 164 -16.48 11.30 -1.72
CA LEU A 164 -16.99 11.19 -3.08
C LEU A 164 -16.44 12.28 -4.00
N THR A 165 -16.37 13.52 -3.52
CA THR A 165 -15.78 14.63 -4.29
C THR A 165 -14.27 14.43 -4.47
N GLY A 166 -13.54 13.95 -3.47
CA GLY A 166 -12.14 13.59 -3.56
C GLY A 166 -11.89 12.47 -4.57
N GLY A 167 -12.68 11.41 -4.50
CA GLY A 167 -12.61 10.29 -5.44
C GLY A 167 -12.88 10.69 -6.88
N ALA A 168 -13.95 11.47 -7.10
CA ALA A 168 -14.30 12.00 -8.41
C ALA A 168 -13.22 12.93 -8.95
N LEU A 169 -12.72 13.86 -8.14
CA LEU A 169 -11.65 14.79 -8.51
C LEU A 169 -10.38 14.03 -8.90
N GLY A 170 -9.91 13.10 -8.06
CA GLY A 170 -8.70 12.33 -8.31
C GLY A 170 -8.78 11.53 -9.60
N TYR A 171 -9.90 10.79 -9.80
CA TYR A 171 -10.11 10.02 -11.01
C TYR A 171 -10.18 10.91 -12.26
N LEU A 172 -11.02 11.93 -12.26
CA LEU A 172 -11.26 12.79 -13.41
C LEU A 172 -10.00 13.58 -13.80
N LEU A 173 -9.26 14.11 -12.81
CA LEU A 173 -8.03 14.85 -13.06
C LEU A 173 -7.00 13.97 -13.78
N PHE A 174 -6.73 12.77 -13.26
CA PHE A 174 -5.76 11.85 -13.87
C PHE A 174 -6.26 11.31 -15.22
N TRP A 175 -7.54 11.04 -15.35
CA TRP A 175 -8.13 10.64 -16.61
C TRP A 175 -8.01 11.74 -17.66
N MET A 176 -8.26 13.01 -17.32
CA MET A 176 -8.08 14.13 -18.22
C MET A 176 -6.62 14.30 -18.64
N ILE A 177 -5.67 14.20 -17.71
CA ILE A 177 -4.23 14.27 -18.01
C ILE A 177 -3.83 13.15 -18.98
N ALA A 178 -4.25 11.91 -18.72
CA ALA A 178 -3.95 10.76 -19.58
C ALA A 178 -4.54 10.95 -20.99
N ARG A 179 -5.79 11.42 -21.10
CA ARG A 179 -6.46 11.68 -22.39
C ARG A 179 -5.82 12.83 -23.13
N PHE A 180 -5.48 13.91 -22.45
CA PHE A 180 -4.80 15.05 -23.07
C PHE A 180 -3.43 14.64 -23.61
N TYR A 181 -2.64 13.90 -22.83
CA TYR A 181 -1.33 13.43 -23.23
C TYR A 181 -1.42 12.51 -24.47
N LEU A 182 -2.33 11.54 -24.45
CA LEU A 182 -2.57 10.63 -25.57
C LEU A 182 -2.94 11.42 -26.85
N LYS A 183 -3.82 12.44 -26.73
CA LYS A 183 -4.21 13.29 -27.86
C LYS A 183 -3.06 14.15 -28.38
N ALA A 184 -2.20 14.66 -27.48
CA ALA A 184 -1.10 15.56 -27.84
C ALA A 184 0.12 14.82 -28.40
N ARG A 185 0.41 13.62 -27.91
CA ARG A 185 1.63 12.86 -28.23
C ARG A 185 1.39 11.61 -29.08
N GLY A 186 0.14 11.17 -29.23
CA GLY A 186 -0.21 9.97 -30.01
C GLY A 186 0.11 8.63 -29.36
N HIS A 187 0.66 8.64 -28.14
CA HIS A 187 0.95 7.43 -27.35
C HIS A 187 0.55 7.62 -25.89
N GLU A 188 0.33 6.50 -25.19
CA GLU A 188 0.01 6.52 -23.77
C GLU A 188 1.24 6.93 -22.94
N GLY A 189 1.08 7.96 -22.10
CA GLY A 189 2.14 8.45 -21.20
C GLY A 189 1.92 8.10 -19.73
N MET A 190 0.77 7.47 -19.41
CA MET A 190 0.37 7.11 -18.06
C MET A 190 -0.29 5.74 -18.06
N GLY A 191 -0.05 4.93 -17.04
CA GLY A 191 -0.68 3.62 -16.87
C GLY A 191 -2.20 3.72 -16.75
N SER A 192 -2.92 2.79 -17.37
CA SER A 192 -4.40 2.75 -17.30
C SER A 192 -4.93 2.52 -15.89
N GLY A 193 -4.09 2.11 -14.94
CA GLY A 193 -4.39 1.90 -13.53
C GLY A 193 -4.24 3.15 -12.66
N ASP A 194 -3.51 4.18 -13.12
CA ASP A 194 -3.22 5.36 -12.31
C ASP A 194 -4.47 6.24 -12.04
N PRO A 195 -5.36 6.52 -13.01
CA PRO A 195 -6.58 7.27 -12.73
C PRO A 195 -7.49 6.58 -11.70
N PRO A 196 -7.80 5.27 -11.81
CA PRO A 196 -8.54 4.57 -10.75
C PRO A 196 -7.83 4.59 -9.39
N LEU A 197 -6.50 4.45 -9.36
CA LEU A 197 -5.73 4.50 -8.12
C LEU A 197 -5.86 5.88 -7.46
N MET A 198 -5.69 6.97 -8.23
CA MET A 198 -5.83 8.32 -7.69
C MET A 198 -7.26 8.62 -7.22
N GLY A 199 -8.27 8.08 -7.92
CA GLY A 199 -9.65 8.12 -7.46
C GLY A 199 -9.85 7.40 -6.13
N ALA A 200 -9.30 6.19 -5.99
CA ALA A 200 -9.36 5.45 -4.73
C ALA A 200 -8.64 6.19 -3.58
N ILE A 201 -7.45 6.76 -3.83
CA ILE A 201 -6.73 7.60 -2.86
C ILE A 201 -7.56 8.83 -2.47
N GLY A 202 -8.23 9.47 -3.44
CA GLY A 202 -9.10 10.62 -3.19
C GLY A 202 -10.30 10.32 -2.31
N ILE A 203 -10.83 9.09 -2.32
CA ILE A 203 -11.87 8.64 -1.38
C ILE A 203 -11.34 8.64 0.07
N TRP A 204 -10.09 8.25 0.30
CA TRP A 204 -9.47 8.21 1.62
C TRP A 204 -9.06 9.59 2.16
N LEU A 205 -8.61 10.49 1.28
CA LEU A 205 -7.96 11.74 1.67
C LEU A 205 -8.80 12.99 1.37
N GLY A 206 -9.88 12.85 0.61
CA GLY A 206 -10.69 13.97 0.15
C GLY A 206 -10.00 14.83 -0.93
N PRO A 207 -10.65 15.95 -1.35
CA PRO A 207 -10.18 16.78 -2.47
C PRO A 207 -8.82 17.45 -2.23
N LEU A 208 -8.58 17.92 -1.00
CA LEU A 208 -7.30 18.54 -0.64
C LEU A 208 -6.18 17.51 -0.68
N GLY A 209 -6.41 16.31 -0.15
CA GLY A 209 -5.47 15.22 -0.19
C GLY A 209 -5.09 14.79 -1.61
N VAL A 210 -5.99 14.89 -2.58
CA VAL A 210 -5.67 14.69 -4.01
C VAL A 210 -4.55 15.63 -4.47
N VAL A 211 -4.65 16.92 -4.12
CA VAL A 211 -3.63 17.92 -4.49
C VAL A 211 -2.32 17.67 -3.76
N GLU A 212 -2.37 17.38 -2.47
CA GLU A 212 -1.20 17.10 -1.63
C GLU A 212 -0.44 15.86 -2.14
N VAL A 213 -1.16 14.78 -2.44
CA VAL A 213 -0.56 13.54 -2.97
C VAL A 213 0.02 13.77 -4.35
N MET A 214 -0.62 14.52 -5.22
CA MET A 214 -0.10 14.83 -6.54
C MET A 214 1.22 15.62 -6.45
N LEU A 215 1.29 16.64 -5.59
CA LEU A 215 2.50 17.42 -5.36
C LEU A 215 3.61 16.55 -4.76
N GLY A 216 3.30 15.80 -3.71
CA GLY A 216 4.27 14.92 -3.07
C GLY A 216 4.77 13.81 -3.99
N ALA A 217 3.89 13.17 -4.76
CA ALA A 217 4.28 12.16 -5.74
C ALA A 217 5.17 12.73 -6.85
N SER A 218 4.94 13.99 -7.25
CA SER A 218 5.82 14.69 -8.19
C SER A 218 7.23 14.87 -7.62
N ILE A 219 7.35 15.26 -6.35
CA ILE A 219 8.64 15.39 -5.67
C ILE A 219 9.33 14.03 -5.57
N VAL A 220 8.62 12.97 -5.14
CA VAL A 220 9.16 11.61 -5.06
C VAL A 220 9.63 11.13 -6.43
N GLY A 221 8.84 11.36 -7.48
CA GLY A 221 9.20 11.02 -8.85
C GLY A 221 10.45 11.75 -9.36
N ILE A 222 10.59 13.04 -9.07
CA ILE A 222 11.78 13.81 -9.41
C ILE A 222 13.01 13.27 -8.67
N ILE A 223 12.89 12.98 -7.37
CA ILE A 223 13.98 12.39 -6.59
C ILE A 223 14.39 11.04 -7.18
N ALA A 224 13.42 10.18 -7.50
CA ALA A 224 13.68 8.88 -8.12
C ALA A 224 14.41 9.04 -9.46
N ALA A 225 14.00 9.99 -10.32
CA ALA A 225 14.66 10.28 -11.58
C ALA A 225 16.10 10.77 -11.38
N ILE A 226 16.34 11.67 -10.42
CA ILE A 226 17.69 12.15 -10.09
C ILE A 226 18.58 10.99 -9.59
N VAL A 227 18.07 10.13 -8.71
CA VAL A 227 18.82 8.96 -8.21
C VAL A 227 19.19 8.02 -9.36
N MET A 228 18.26 7.77 -10.29
CA MET A 228 18.53 6.95 -11.48
C MET A 228 19.64 7.59 -12.36
N LEU A 229 19.58 8.89 -12.57
CA LEU A 229 20.56 9.63 -13.35
C LEU A 229 21.97 9.58 -12.72
N VAL A 230 22.08 9.81 -11.40
CA VAL A 230 23.36 9.77 -10.66
C VAL A 230 23.92 8.33 -10.64
N SER A 231 23.05 7.32 -10.59
CA SER A 231 23.45 5.90 -10.63
C SER A 231 23.89 5.42 -12.03
N LYS A 232 24.10 6.34 -12.98
CA LYS A 232 24.53 6.06 -14.38
C LYS A 232 23.65 5.05 -15.10
N ARG A 233 22.40 4.88 -14.67
CA ARG A 233 21.42 4.14 -15.47
C ARG A 233 21.01 5.04 -16.64
N THR A 234 21.08 4.54 -17.85
CA THR A 234 20.61 5.26 -19.03
C THR A 234 19.10 5.51 -18.89
N ILE A 235 18.75 6.78 -18.65
CA ILE A 235 17.35 7.20 -18.69
C ILE A 235 17.05 7.49 -20.16
N ALA A 236 16.37 6.57 -20.82
CA ALA A 236 15.78 6.84 -22.14
C ALA A 236 14.47 7.64 -21.96
N ALA A 237 14.05 8.35 -22.97
CA ALA A 237 12.76 9.06 -22.95
C ALA A 237 11.56 8.14 -22.68
N ASP A 238 11.73 6.83 -22.92
CA ASP A 238 10.73 5.79 -22.71
C ASP A 238 10.90 5.05 -21.37
N THR A 239 11.78 5.53 -20.47
CA THR A 239 11.94 4.90 -19.15
C THR A 239 10.67 5.14 -18.33
N ALA A 240 9.86 4.11 -18.19
CA ALA A 240 8.64 4.18 -17.38
C ALA A 240 8.99 4.34 -15.89
N LEU A 241 8.53 5.43 -15.28
CA LEU A 241 8.59 5.59 -13.82
C LEU A 241 7.33 4.99 -13.20
N PRO A 242 7.46 4.24 -12.10
CA PRO A 242 6.31 3.65 -11.42
C PRO A 242 5.53 4.75 -10.68
N LEU A 243 4.59 5.40 -11.40
CA LEU A 243 3.80 6.52 -10.87
C LEU A 243 2.93 6.07 -9.69
N GLY A 244 2.31 4.89 -9.80
CA GLY A 244 1.52 4.32 -8.71
C GLY A 244 2.32 4.14 -7.42
N THR A 245 3.61 3.78 -7.52
CA THR A 245 4.53 3.72 -6.37
C THR A 245 4.73 5.09 -5.74
N CYS A 246 4.94 6.15 -6.55
CA CYS A 246 5.10 7.52 -6.05
C CYS A 246 3.82 8.02 -5.36
N LEU A 247 2.65 7.74 -5.95
CA LEU A 247 1.35 8.07 -5.35
C LEU A 247 1.16 7.36 -4.01
N ALA A 248 1.41 6.06 -3.95
CA ALA A 248 1.26 5.27 -2.74
C ALA A 248 2.23 5.69 -1.62
N ALA A 249 3.49 5.97 -1.97
CA ALA A 249 4.51 6.42 -1.02
C ALA A 249 4.18 7.78 -0.38
N THR A 250 3.36 8.59 -1.06
CA THR A 250 2.94 9.90 -0.57
C THR A 250 1.59 9.82 0.15
N ALA A 251 0.65 9.03 -0.37
CA ALA A 251 -0.73 9.01 0.12
C ALA A 251 -0.83 8.55 1.59
N TRP A 252 -0.10 7.53 1.99
CA TRP A 252 -0.18 7.03 3.35
C TRP A 252 0.40 7.98 4.40
N PRO A 253 1.60 8.59 4.23
CA PRO A 253 2.06 9.65 5.15
C PRO A 253 1.10 10.83 5.23
N MET A 254 0.48 11.26 4.10
CA MET A 254 -0.52 12.34 4.12
C MET A 254 -1.74 11.97 4.96
N PHE A 255 -2.22 10.72 4.88
CA PHE A 255 -3.30 10.24 5.74
C PHE A 255 -2.95 10.33 7.23
N LEU A 256 -1.73 9.97 7.61
CA LEU A 256 -1.25 10.09 8.99
C LEU A 256 -1.21 11.56 9.45
N LEU A 257 -0.72 12.46 8.58
CA LEU A 257 -0.62 13.90 8.89
C LEU A 257 -1.98 14.57 9.02
N GLN A 258 -2.96 14.22 8.18
CA GLN A 258 -4.35 14.71 8.31
C GLN A 258 -5.01 14.24 9.62
N GLY A 259 -4.61 13.11 10.16
CA GLY A 259 -5.04 12.64 11.47
C GLY A 259 -4.48 13.43 12.65
N LEU A 260 -3.47 14.27 12.45
CA LEU A 260 -2.84 15.07 13.51
C LEU A 260 -3.47 16.47 13.67
N GLY A 261 -4.20 16.96 12.67
CA GLY A 261 -4.95 18.25 12.69
C GLY A 261 -6.39 18.01 13.12
#